data_29bb0acecee0cc8498dff9c37f9584d2
#
_entry.id   29bb0acecee0cc8498dff9c37f9584d2
#
_cell.length_a   1.000
_cell.length_b   1.000
_cell.length_c   1.000
_cell.angle_alpha   90.00
_cell.angle_beta   90.00
_cell.angle_gamma   90.00
#
_symmetry.space_group_name_H-M   'P 1'
#
loop_
_entity.id
_entity.type
_entity.pdbx_description
1 polymer ?
#
loop_
_entity_poly.entity_id
_entity_poly.type
_entity_poly.pdbx_seq_one_letter_code
_entity_poly.pdbx_strand_id
1 'polypeptide(L)'
;MDIAKQFGTDKQKEEQGIWISLGEDAEVLVARLGNKQYIDAIKRLTTPHKVALRNKSLPEDLSFDITVKAMAEAVLLGWKGMQENGKNLAYSREAAERLLKDYPDFREQIAGIAADMENFRAETEAATEKN
;
A
#
# COMPACT_ATOMS: atom_id res chain seq x y z
N MET A 1 -19.11 5.10 23.84
CA MET A 1 -18.62 4.66 22.52
C MET A 1 -17.96 3.30 22.66
N ASP A 2 -18.29 2.39 21.75
CA ASP A 2 -17.59 1.11 21.68
C ASP A 2 -16.42 1.24 20.72
N ILE A 3 -15.20 1.22 21.24
CA ILE A 3 -13.99 1.43 20.45
C ILE A 3 -13.78 0.33 19.40
N ALA A 4 -14.16 -0.90 19.71
CA ALA A 4 -14.01 -2.01 18.76
C ALA A 4 -14.93 -1.82 17.54
N LYS A 5 -16.15 -1.34 17.75
CA LYS A 5 -17.06 -1.05 16.64
C LYS A 5 -16.60 0.13 15.80
N GLN A 6 -16.04 1.15 16.44
CA GLN A 6 -15.64 2.37 15.75
C GLN A 6 -14.29 2.25 15.06
N PHE A 7 -13.35 1.52 15.66
CA PHE A 7 -11.94 1.50 15.21
C PHE A 7 -11.38 0.09 15.03
N GLY A 8 -12.23 -0.94 15.15
CA GLY A 8 -11.76 -2.31 14.93
C GLY A 8 -11.40 -2.55 13.46
N THR A 9 -10.26 -3.18 13.22
CA THR A 9 -9.79 -3.53 11.88
C THR A 9 -9.48 -5.03 11.80
N ASP A 10 -9.43 -5.52 10.56
CA ASP A 10 -9.10 -6.91 10.26
C ASP A 10 -7.62 -6.98 9.88
N LYS A 11 -6.82 -7.63 10.73
CA LYS A 11 -5.37 -7.75 10.52
C LYS A 11 -5.02 -8.48 9.23
N GLN A 12 -5.82 -9.45 8.83
CA GLN A 12 -5.60 -10.17 7.58
C GLN A 12 -5.75 -9.24 6.38
N LYS A 13 -6.79 -8.41 6.38
CA LYS A 13 -6.98 -7.39 5.33
C LYS A 13 -5.83 -6.39 5.33
N GLU A 14 -5.36 -5.98 6.51
CA GLU A 14 -4.26 -5.01 6.62
C GLU A 14 -2.95 -5.55 6.03
N GLU A 15 -2.66 -6.82 6.22
CA GLU A 15 -1.40 -7.44 5.81
C GLU A 15 -1.46 -8.08 4.42
N GLN A 16 -2.57 -8.71 4.07
CA GLN A 16 -2.73 -9.44 2.81
C GLN A 16 -3.40 -8.61 1.73
N GLY A 17 -3.99 -7.48 2.10
CA GLY A 17 -4.61 -6.56 1.18
C GLY A 17 -6.04 -6.90 0.83
N ILE A 18 -6.64 -5.95 0.16
CA ILE A 18 -8.00 -6.05 -0.39
C ILE A 18 -7.95 -5.68 -1.87
N TRP A 19 -8.82 -6.29 -2.65
CA TRP A 19 -8.96 -5.96 -4.07
C TRP A 19 -9.86 -4.73 -4.23
N ILE A 20 -9.35 -3.72 -4.92
CA ILE A 20 -10.07 -2.47 -5.19
C ILE A 20 -10.11 -2.26 -6.70
N SER A 21 -11.32 -2.00 -7.22
CA SER A 21 -11.49 -1.64 -8.63
C SER A 21 -11.01 -0.22 -8.89
N LEU A 22 -10.24 -0.04 -9.96
CA LEU A 22 -9.85 1.28 -10.45
C LEU A 22 -10.68 1.73 -11.64
N GLY A 23 -11.66 0.91 -12.06
CA GLY A 23 -12.41 1.12 -13.30
C GLY A 23 -11.73 0.46 -14.49
N GLU A 24 -12.39 0.45 -15.64
CA GLU A 24 -11.86 -0.09 -16.89
C GLU A 24 -11.32 -1.53 -16.76
N ASP A 25 -11.99 -2.36 -15.94
CA ASP A 25 -11.63 -3.75 -15.66
C ASP A 25 -10.27 -3.91 -14.93
N ALA A 26 -9.71 -2.82 -14.42
CA ALA A 26 -8.47 -2.86 -13.63
C ALA A 26 -8.79 -2.97 -12.14
N GLU A 27 -8.06 -3.83 -11.45
CA GLU A 27 -8.12 -4.01 -10.00
C GLU A 27 -6.72 -4.00 -9.43
N VAL A 28 -6.60 -3.50 -8.21
CA VAL A 28 -5.34 -3.53 -7.46
C VAL A 28 -5.54 -4.23 -6.13
N LEU A 29 -4.53 -4.96 -5.69
CA LEU A 29 -4.49 -5.57 -4.36
C LEU A 29 -3.65 -4.67 -3.46
N VAL A 30 -4.30 -4.05 -2.47
CA VAL A 30 -3.68 -3.03 -1.63
C VAL A 30 -3.77 -3.41 -0.17
N ALA A 31 -2.62 -3.51 0.49
CA ALA A 31 -2.51 -3.70 1.93
C ALA A 31 -2.46 -2.34 2.64
N ARG A 32 -2.68 -2.34 3.94
CA ARG A 32 -2.75 -1.09 4.70
C ARG A 32 -1.38 -0.43 4.82
N LEU A 33 -1.34 0.88 4.58
CA LEU A 33 -0.14 1.67 4.82
C LEU A 33 0.20 1.63 6.32
N GLY A 34 1.47 1.38 6.63
CA GLY A 34 1.91 1.24 8.01
C GLY A 34 1.70 -0.16 8.60
N ASN A 35 1.34 -1.16 7.79
CA ASN A 35 1.26 -2.54 8.27
C ASN A 35 2.64 -3.06 8.70
N LYS A 36 2.68 -4.23 9.32
CA LYS A 36 3.93 -4.77 9.87
C LYS A 36 5.02 -4.94 8.80
N GLN A 37 4.67 -5.46 7.64
CA GLN A 37 5.62 -5.68 6.55
C GLN A 37 6.18 -4.35 6.03
N TYR A 38 5.34 -3.32 5.97
CA TYR A 38 5.77 -1.98 5.58
C TYR A 38 6.77 -1.40 6.59
N ILE A 39 6.46 -1.50 7.88
CA ILE A 39 7.35 -1.02 8.95
C ILE A 39 8.69 -1.75 8.90
N ASP A 40 8.65 -3.08 8.73
CA ASP A 40 9.86 -3.90 8.63
C ASP A 40 10.69 -3.53 7.39
N ALA A 41 10.04 -3.26 6.26
CA ALA A 41 10.71 -2.82 5.04
C ALA A 41 11.40 -1.47 5.24
N ILE A 42 10.71 -0.49 5.85
CA ILE A 42 11.29 0.82 6.14
C ILE A 42 12.52 0.67 7.04
N LYS A 43 12.44 -0.14 8.09
CA LYS A 43 13.58 -0.39 8.98
C LYS A 43 14.78 -0.99 8.23
N ARG A 44 14.52 -2.01 7.41
CA ARG A 44 15.58 -2.66 6.63
C ARG A 44 16.23 -1.70 5.64
N LEU A 45 15.41 -0.92 4.93
CA LEU A 45 15.88 0.00 3.90
C LEU A 45 16.60 1.22 4.48
N THR A 46 16.28 1.63 5.71
CA THR A 46 16.93 2.76 6.37
C THR A 46 18.18 2.37 7.16
N THR A 47 18.35 1.09 7.48
CA THR A 47 19.50 0.62 8.28
C THR A 47 20.85 1.07 7.73
N PRO A 48 21.13 1.01 6.40
CA PRO A 48 22.40 1.51 5.87
C PRO A 48 22.61 3.02 6.03
N HIS A 49 21.57 3.76 6.40
CA HIS A 49 21.56 5.23 6.46
C HIS A 49 21.28 5.75 7.87
N LYS A 50 21.58 4.96 8.91
CA LYS A 50 21.27 5.29 10.30
C LYS A 50 21.81 6.66 10.75
N VAL A 51 23.03 6.99 10.36
CA VAL A 51 23.67 8.25 10.78
C VAL A 51 22.95 9.44 10.15
N ALA A 52 22.69 9.36 8.83
CA ALA A 52 21.98 10.42 8.13
C ALA A 52 20.55 10.59 8.69
N LEU A 53 19.88 9.47 8.98
CA LEU A 53 18.52 9.49 9.55
C LEU A 53 18.53 10.15 10.94
N ARG A 54 19.49 9.80 11.79
CA ARG A 54 19.65 10.38 13.13
C ARG A 54 19.90 11.89 13.08
N ASN A 55 20.70 12.32 12.11
CA ASN A 55 21.07 13.72 11.93
C ASN A 55 20.06 14.51 11.10
N LYS A 56 18.96 13.88 10.68
CA LYS A 56 17.93 14.47 9.83
C LYS A 56 18.51 15.00 8.53
N SER A 57 19.55 14.33 8.01
CA SER A 57 20.26 14.73 6.79
C SER A 57 20.04 13.75 5.63
N LEU A 58 19.04 12.85 5.75
CA LEU A 58 18.70 11.92 4.67
C LEU A 58 18.18 12.73 3.48
N PRO A 59 18.81 12.60 2.28
CA PRO A 59 18.35 13.31 1.09
C PRO A 59 16.89 12.95 0.75
N GLU A 60 16.12 13.94 0.26
CA GLU A 60 14.71 13.74 -0.07
C GLU A 60 14.50 12.67 -1.15
N ASP A 61 15.36 12.64 -2.16
CA ASP A 61 15.29 11.66 -3.24
C ASP A 61 15.52 10.22 -2.73
N LEU A 62 16.42 10.05 -1.79
CA LEU A 62 16.66 8.75 -1.16
C LEU A 62 15.50 8.34 -0.25
N SER A 63 14.96 9.29 0.53
CA SER A 63 13.78 9.07 1.36
C SER A 63 12.57 8.66 0.51
N PHE A 64 12.38 9.32 -0.63
CA PHE A 64 11.33 8.99 -1.58
C PHE A 64 11.52 7.58 -2.16
N ASP A 65 12.72 7.22 -2.58
CA ASP A 65 13.02 5.89 -3.12
C ASP A 65 12.76 4.80 -2.09
N ILE A 66 13.11 5.02 -0.84
CA ILE A 66 12.85 4.09 0.26
C ILE A 66 11.33 3.88 0.43
N THR A 67 10.56 4.97 0.44
CA THR A 67 9.11 4.91 0.58
C THR A 67 8.48 4.13 -0.57
N VAL A 68 8.89 4.42 -1.81
CA VAL A 68 8.36 3.72 -3.00
C VAL A 68 8.69 2.24 -2.95
N LYS A 69 9.91 1.88 -2.57
CA LYS A 69 10.30 0.47 -2.43
C LYS A 69 9.49 -0.26 -1.35
N ALA A 70 9.29 0.40 -0.21
CA ALA A 70 8.47 -0.17 0.86
C ALA A 70 7.01 -0.35 0.43
N MET A 71 6.45 0.61 -0.32
CA MET A 71 5.10 0.50 -0.86
C MET A 71 4.99 -0.65 -1.88
N ALA A 72 5.97 -0.80 -2.74
CA ALA A 72 5.99 -1.90 -3.73
C ALA A 72 6.12 -3.27 -3.07
N GLU A 73 6.79 -3.35 -1.92
CA GLU A 73 6.97 -4.59 -1.18
C GLU A 73 5.77 -4.95 -0.31
N ALA A 74 5.15 -3.97 0.34
CA ALA A 74 4.23 -4.22 1.44
C ALA A 74 2.85 -3.56 1.29
N VAL A 75 2.59 -2.78 0.27
CA VAL A 75 1.32 -2.07 0.06
C VAL A 75 0.67 -2.47 -1.26
N LEU A 76 1.33 -2.26 -2.39
CA LEU A 76 0.81 -2.64 -3.70
C LEU A 76 1.23 -4.08 -4.00
N LEU A 77 0.35 -5.03 -3.65
CA LEU A 77 0.69 -6.46 -3.65
C LEU A 77 0.31 -7.19 -4.93
N GLY A 78 -0.49 -6.58 -5.79
CA GLY A 78 -0.89 -7.20 -7.03
C GLY A 78 -1.80 -6.29 -7.85
N TRP A 79 -2.07 -6.70 -9.08
CA TRP A 79 -3.10 -6.11 -9.92
C TRP A 79 -3.59 -7.07 -10.96
N LYS A 80 -4.75 -6.74 -11.55
CA LYS A 80 -5.38 -7.44 -12.67
C LYS A 80 -5.85 -6.40 -13.66
N GLY A 81 -5.82 -6.74 -14.93
CA GLY A 81 -6.34 -5.86 -15.99
C GLY A 81 -5.55 -4.60 -16.21
N MET A 82 -4.31 -4.54 -15.75
CA MET A 82 -3.46 -3.37 -15.94
C MET A 82 -2.84 -3.37 -17.32
N GLN A 83 -2.87 -2.19 -17.96
CA GLN A 83 -2.20 -1.96 -19.22
C GLN A 83 -1.33 -0.72 -19.13
N GLU A 84 -0.31 -0.66 -19.98
CA GLU A 84 0.50 0.53 -20.16
C GLU A 84 0.75 0.71 -21.65
N ASN A 85 0.36 1.86 -22.17
CA ASN A 85 0.46 2.19 -23.60
C ASN A 85 -0.20 1.12 -24.50
N GLY A 86 -1.37 0.63 -24.07
CA GLY A 86 -2.16 -0.35 -24.80
C GLY A 86 -1.68 -1.80 -24.69
N LYS A 87 -0.64 -2.06 -23.89
CA LYS A 87 -0.09 -3.40 -23.69
C LYS A 87 -0.38 -3.90 -22.28
N ASN A 88 -0.73 -5.18 -22.17
CA ASN A 88 -0.92 -5.79 -20.87
C ASN A 88 0.37 -5.74 -20.06
N LEU A 89 0.24 -5.38 -18.79
CA LEU A 89 1.34 -5.27 -17.85
C LEU A 89 1.14 -6.26 -16.71
N ALA A 90 1.96 -7.30 -16.68
CA ALA A 90 1.93 -8.29 -15.61
C ALA A 90 2.47 -7.68 -14.31
N TYR A 91 1.87 -8.07 -13.18
CA TYR A 91 2.37 -7.64 -11.89
C TYR A 91 3.73 -8.26 -11.60
N SER A 92 4.63 -7.43 -11.09
CA SER A 92 5.83 -7.83 -10.38
C SER A 92 6.16 -6.74 -9.38
N ARG A 93 6.99 -7.04 -8.39
CA ARG A 93 7.43 -6.03 -7.42
C ARG A 93 8.17 -4.90 -8.13
N GLU A 94 9.00 -5.24 -9.11
CA GLU A 94 9.76 -4.28 -9.92
C GLU A 94 8.83 -3.37 -10.72
N ALA A 95 7.81 -3.95 -11.34
CA ALA A 95 6.80 -3.16 -12.08
C ALA A 95 6.02 -2.25 -11.12
N ALA A 96 5.65 -2.74 -9.95
CA ALA A 96 4.96 -1.94 -8.94
C ALA A 96 5.81 -0.74 -8.51
N GLU A 97 7.09 -0.97 -8.22
CA GLU A 97 8.01 0.12 -7.86
C GLU A 97 8.11 1.16 -8.98
N ARG A 98 8.23 0.71 -10.22
CA ARG A 98 8.33 1.60 -11.37
C ARG A 98 7.05 2.42 -11.57
N LEU A 99 5.87 1.80 -11.50
CA LEU A 99 4.61 2.53 -11.66
C LEU A 99 4.41 3.54 -10.53
N LEU A 100 4.71 3.17 -9.29
CA LEU A 100 4.59 4.09 -8.15
C LEU A 100 5.55 5.28 -8.27
N LYS A 101 6.71 5.08 -8.88
CA LYS A 101 7.69 6.14 -9.10
C LYS A 101 7.32 7.03 -10.27
N ASP A 102 6.94 6.43 -11.41
CA ASP A 102 6.77 7.15 -12.67
C ASP A 102 5.41 7.81 -12.81
N TYR A 103 4.40 7.36 -12.07
CA TYR A 103 3.03 7.87 -12.17
C TYR A 103 2.57 8.44 -10.81
N PRO A 104 2.85 9.73 -10.54
CA PRO A 104 2.54 10.34 -9.24
C PRO A 104 1.07 10.23 -8.81
N ASP A 105 0.14 10.40 -9.75
CA ASP A 105 -1.29 10.32 -9.42
C ASP A 105 -1.73 8.90 -9.09
N PHE A 106 -1.14 7.91 -9.75
CA PHE A 106 -1.35 6.51 -9.38
C PHE A 106 -0.83 6.24 -7.97
N ARG A 107 0.38 6.71 -7.66
CA ARG A 107 0.96 6.58 -6.31
C ARG A 107 0.05 7.20 -5.24
N GLU A 108 -0.46 8.41 -5.51
CA GLU A 108 -1.36 9.09 -4.58
C GLU A 108 -2.67 8.31 -4.38
N GLN A 109 -3.21 7.75 -5.45
CA GLN A 109 -4.42 6.93 -5.36
C GLN A 109 -4.18 5.67 -4.52
N ILE A 110 -3.08 4.97 -4.76
CA ILE A 110 -2.72 3.77 -3.97
C ILE A 110 -2.51 4.15 -2.50
N ALA A 111 -1.79 5.24 -2.23
CA ALA A 111 -1.57 5.71 -0.87
C ALA A 111 -2.90 6.07 -0.17
N GLY A 112 -3.82 6.69 -0.88
CA GLY A 112 -5.14 7.04 -0.36
C GLY A 112 -5.96 5.80 0.01
N ILE A 113 -5.98 4.80 -0.86
CA ILE A 113 -6.65 3.51 -0.58
C ILE A 113 -6.02 2.84 0.65
N ALA A 114 -4.70 2.82 0.70
CA ALA A 114 -3.94 2.15 1.76
C ALA A 114 -4.07 2.85 3.12
N ALA A 115 -4.38 4.14 3.12
CA ALA A 115 -4.53 4.95 4.34
C ALA A 115 -5.98 4.97 4.84
N ASP A 116 -6.95 4.54 4.03
CA ASP A 116 -8.36 4.62 4.39
C ASP A 116 -8.74 3.45 5.30
N MET A 117 -9.02 3.73 6.56
CA MET A 117 -9.42 2.75 7.57
C MET A 117 -10.64 1.94 7.13
N GLU A 118 -11.57 2.55 6.39
CA GLU A 118 -12.81 1.88 5.98
C GLU A 118 -12.54 0.63 5.13
N ASN A 119 -11.45 0.63 4.37
CA ASN A 119 -11.05 -0.52 3.56
C ASN A 119 -10.60 -1.72 4.41
N PHE A 120 -10.25 -1.49 5.66
CA PHE A 120 -9.63 -2.52 6.52
C PHE A 120 -10.44 -2.79 7.78
N ARG A 121 -11.67 -2.30 7.84
CA ARG A 121 -12.52 -2.52 9.00
C ARG A 121 -12.83 -4.00 9.18
N ALA A 122 -12.92 -4.38 10.45
CA ALA A 122 -13.48 -5.67 10.82
C ALA A 122 -14.94 -5.69 10.41
N GLU A 123 -15.39 -6.80 9.81
CA GLU A 123 -16.81 -6.96 9.47
C GLU A 123 -17.63 -7.10 10.75
N THR A 124 -18.75 -6.38 10.81
CA THR A 124 -19.73 -6.54 11.87
C THR A 124 -20.76 -7.55 11.43
N GLU A 125 -21.45 -8.19 12.41
CA GLU A 125 -22.52 -9.12 12.14
C GLU A 125 -23.63 -8.47 11.27
N ALA A 126 -23.96 -7.22 11.53
CA ALA A 126 -24.95 -6.47 10.75
C ALA A 126 -24.51 -6.25 9.30
N ALA A 127 -23.22 -5.99 9.05
CA ALA A 127 -22.68 -5.84 7.70
C ALA A 127 -22.68 -7.19 6.95
N THR A 128 -22.39 -8.28 7.66
CA THR A 128 -22.41 -9.63 7.09
C THR A 128 -23.83 -10.03 6.68
N GLU A 129 -24.82 -9.70 7.47
CA GLU A 129 -26.22 -10.01 7.20
C GLU A 129 -26.78 -9.28 5.97
N LYS A 130 -26.24 -8.12 5.65
CA LYS A 130 -26.66 -7.33 4.48
C LYS A 130 -26.09 -7.85 3.17
N ASN A 131 -25.10 -8.66 3.25
CA ASN A 131 -24.45 -9.27 2.10
C ASN A 131 -24.94 -10.68 1.87
#